data_56f62158566b983c8ab5d0bde523d813
#
_entry.id   56f62158566b983c8ab5d0bde523d813
#
_cell.length_a   1.000
_cell.length_b   1.000
_cell.length_c   1.000
_cell.angle_alpha   90.00
_cell.angle_beta   90.00
_cell.angle_gamma   90.00
#
_symmetry.space_group_name_H-M   'P 1'
#
loop_
_entity.id
_entity.type
_entity.pdbx_description
1 polymer ?
#
loop_
_entity_poly.entity_id
_entity_poly.type
_entity_poly.pdbx_seq_one_letter_code
_entity_poly.pdbx_strand_id
1 'polypeptide(L)'
;MTAIEPGYIPLSRSGELERRAEALEARLASCDICPRNCKVNRLHNETGFCHSGFLPIVSSVCAHRGEEPAISGQRGSGTVFFGNCNMRCVYCQNYQISQSWREQKSNEIDCKALAANMLYLQDDLKCHNINFVSPSHFVPQMVRAIAEAAPMGLHIPIVYNTGGYDSLDTLKQLDGIIDIYLPDIRYADNKTARKYSQAPDYVVHNRAAIKEMYRQVGDLVVDKNGLAQRGLIVRHLILPNGLAGSEESLEWISGELSPAVTMSVMSQYSPQHRAHKIPLLSRKISVAEYEGVVGVLFRLSMENGWLQELSSSDTYLPDFEREGHPFDTDPKEVQETLSCREFEGVPHSIKKSPKNGGLRGLNITEDKSSPQTGERAQ
;
A
#
# COMPACT_ATOMS: atom_id res chain seq x y z
N MET A 1 -21.85 -1.31 13.66
CA MET A 1 -21.76 -2.61 12.98
C MET A 1 -20.88 -3.51 13.85
N THR A 2 -21.20 -4.81 13.96
CA THR A 2 -20.31 -5.81 14.56
C THR A 2 -19.03 -5.90 13.73
N ALA A 3 -17.87 -6.17 14.37
CA ALA A 3 -16.63 -6.41 13.64
C ALA A 3 -16.82 -7.54 12.62
N ILE A 4 -16.27 -7.36 11.42
CA ILE A 4 -16.29 -8.41 10.38
C ILE A 4 -15.24 -9.45 10.77
N GLU A 5 -15.59 -10.73 10.76
CA GLU A 5 -14.62 -11.82 10.97
C GLU A 5 -13.66 -11.83 9.78
N PRO A 6 -12.32 -11.82 10.01
CA PRO A 6 -11.33 -11.93 8.92
C PRO A 6 -11.54 -13.18 8.08
N GLY A 7 -11.39 -13.03 6.75
CA GLY A 7 -11.74 -14.07 5.80
C GLY A 7 -10.90 -15.35 5.93
N TYR A 8 -9.66 -15.27 6.40
CA TYR A 8 -8.80 -16.44 6.60
C TYR A 8 -9.26 -17.36 7.74
N ILE A 9 -10.09 -16.87 8.70
CA ILE A 9 -10.54 -17.67 9.84
C ILE A 9 -11.45 -18.83 9.40
N PRO A 10 -12.55 -18.62 8.63
CA PRO A 10 -13.33 -19.74 8.13
C PRO A 10 -12.53 -20.67 7.20
N LEU A 11 -11.57 -20.14 6.42
CA LEU A 11 -10.69 -20.97 5.59
C LEU A 11 -9.75 -21.85 6.44
N SER A 12 -9.25 -21.33 7.56
CA SER A 12 -8.47 -22.10 8.53
C SER A 12 -9.31 -23.23 9.15
N ARG A 13 -10.51 -22.94 9.63
CA ARG A 13 -11.42 -23.92 10.23
C ARG A 13 -11.80 -25.07 9.28
N SER A 14 -11.89 -24.77 7.99
CA SER A 14 -12.23 -25.77 6.95
C SER A 14 -11.02 -26.57 6.44
N GLY A 15 -9.79 -26.19 6.78
CA GLY A 15 -8.56 -26.74 6.22
C GLY A 15 -8.18 -26.19 4.84
N GLU A 16 -9.00 -25.32 4.27
CA GLU A 16 -8.74 -24.73 2.94
C GLU A 16 -7.53 -23.81 2.93
N LEU A 17 -7.27 -23.09 4.04
CA LEU A 17 -6.11 -22.21 4.16
C LEU A 17 -4.80 -23.01 4.10
N GLU A 18 -4.73 -24.16 4.77
CA GLU A 18 -3.58 -25.07 4.74
C GLU A 18 -3.35 -25.62 3.32
N ARG A 19 -4.42 -26.12 2.68
CA ARG A 19 -4.35 -26.62 1.30
C ARG A 19 -3.82 -25.56 0.32
N ARG A 20 -4.21 -24.30 0.47
CA ARG A 20 -3.71 -23.20 -0.38
C ARG A 20 -2.26 -22.86 -0.06
N ALA A 21 -1.85 -22.91 1.20
CA ALA A 21 -0.45 -22.72 1.60
C ALA A 21 0.44 -23.76 0.92
N GLU A 22 0.07 -25.06 0.98
CA GLU A 22 0.79 -26.15 0.32
C GLU A 22 0.84 -25.95 -1.21
N ALA A 23 -0.27 -25.59 -1.84
CA ALA A 23 -0.34 -25.37 -3.29
C ALA A 23 0.56 -24.19 -3.73
N LEU A 24 0.61 -23.11 -2.95
CA LEU A 24 1.50 -21.98 -3.21
C LEU A 24 2.97 -22.32 -3.00
N GLU A 25 3.30 -23.08 -1.94
CA GLU A 25 4.67 -23.54 -1.68
C GLU A 25 5.17 -24.48 -2.79
N ALA A 26 4.34 -25.38 -3.31
CA ALA A 26 4.69 -26.26 -4.41
C ALA A 26 5.12 -25.49 -5.68
N ARG A 27 4.57 -24.30 -5.91
CA ARG A 27 4.97 -23.43 -7.04
C ARG A 27 6.39 -22.88 -6.92
N LEU A 28 7.00 -22.93 -5.74
CA LEU A 28 8.39 -22.52 -5.54
C LEU A 28 9.40 -23.48 -6.19
N ALA A 29 9.01 -24.71 -6.54
CA ALA A 29 9.84 -25.64 -7.29
C ALA A 29 10.17 -25.13 -8.71
N SER A 30 9.31 -24.29 -9.29
CA SER A 30 9.54 -23.57 -10.55
C SER A 30 8.87 -22.21 -10.46
N CYS A 31 9.51 -21.31 -9.75
CA CYS A 31 8.93 -20.07 -9.24
C CYS A 31 8.22 -19.22 -10.31
N ASP A 32 6.91 -19.06 -10.16
CA ASP A 32 6.04 -18.21 -10.98
C ASP A 32 5.10 -17.34 -10.13
N ILE A 33 5.48 -17.12 -8.87
CA ILE A 33 4.66 -16.44 -7.85
C ILE A 33 4.36 -14.97 -8.23
N CYS A 34 5.27 -14.31 -8.95
CA CYS A 34 5.07 -12.93 -9.40
C CYS A 34 5.29 -12.81 -10.92
N PRO A 35 5.00 -11.65 -11.56
CA PRO A 35 5.14 -11.49 -13.01
C PRO A 35 6.55 -11.73 -13.57
N ARG A 36 7.58 -11.81 -12.71
CA ARG A 36 8.95 -12.17 -13.14
C ARG A 36 9.03 -13.57 -13.72
N ASN A 37 8.21 -14.47 -13.22
CA ASN A 37 8.11 -15.85 -13.74
C ASN A 37 9.51 -16.48 -13.95
N CYS A 38 10.36 -16.41 -12.91
CA CYS A 38 11.79 -16.74 -13.01
C CYS A 38 12.08 -18.22 -13.26
N LYS A 39 11.15 -19.11 -12.92
CA LYS A 39 11.26 -20.57 -13.03
C LYS A 39 12.43 -21.21 -12.26
N VAL A 40 13.05 -20.47 -11.34
CA VAL A 40 14.07 -21.01 -10.43
C VAL A 40 13.45 -21.89 -9.37
N ASN A 41 14.20 -22.87 -8.86
CA ASN A 41 13.76 -23.75 -7.78
C ASN A 41 14.11 -23.16 -6.42
N ARG A 42 13.18 -22.37 -5.86
CA ARG A 42 13.37 -21.74 -4.55
C ARG A 42 13.33 -22.72 -3.38
N LEU A 43 12.76 -23.91 -3.55
CA LEU A 43 12.81 -24.97 -2.53
C LEU A 43 14.26 -25.44 -2.29
N HIS A 44 15.12 -25.32 -3.30
CA HIS A 44 16.57 -25.56 -3.21
C HIS A 44 17.38 -24.27 -3.05
N ASN A 45 16.75 -23.18 -2.61
CA ASN A 45 17.37 -21.86 -2.43
C ASN A 45 17.95 -21.24 -3.71
N GLU A 46 17.56 -21.68 -4.90
CA GLU A 46 17.84 -20.92 -6.11
C GLU A 46 17.13 -19.57 -6.07
N THR A 47 17.79 -18.54 -6.55
CA THR A 47 17.27 -17.19 -6.51
C THR A 47 17.08 -16.61 -7.90
N GLY A 48 15.92 -15.95 -8.12
CA GLY A 48 15.64 -15.22 -9.34
C GLY A 48 15.89 -13.72 -9.17
N PHE A 49 15.11 -12.91 -9.88
CA PHE A 49 15.25 -11.44 -9.86
C PHE A 49 15.13 -10.82 -8.46
N CYS A 50 14.27 -11.36 -7.60
CA CYS A 50 14.07 -10.86 -6.25
C CYS A 50 15.19 -11.24 -5.27
N HIS A 51 16.13 -12.10 -5.64
CA HIS A 51 17.22 -12.62 -4.78
C HIS A 51 16.72 -13.32 -3.49
N SER A 52 15.52 -13.91 -3.52
CA SER A 52 14.90 -14.58 -2.38
C SER A 52 14.87 -16.07 -2.58
N GLY A 53 15.30 -16.83 -1.56
CA GLY A 53 15.25 -18.29 -1.50
C GLY A 53 13.92 -18.80 -0.93
N PHE A 54 13.97 -19.91 -0.20
CA PHE A 54 12.79 -20.55 0.41
C PHE A 54 12.29 -19.76 1.62
N LEU A 55 13.18 -19.38 2.54
CA LEU A 55 12.80 -18.69 3.76
C LEU A 55 12.41 -17.22 3.49
N PRO A 56 11.37 -16.70 4.15
CA PRO A 56 11.04 -15.28 4.09
C PRO A 56 12.12 -14.44 4.78
N ILE A 57 12.41 -13.28 4.22
CA ILE A 57 13.30 -12.28 4.78
C ILE A 57 12.44 -11.20 5.43
N VAL A 58 12.57 -11.00 6.73
CA VAL A 58 11.82 -10.01 7.50
C VAL A 58 12.78 -8.98 8.05
N SER A 59 12.76 -7.79 7.46
CA SER A 59 13.70 -6.70 7.78
C SER A 59 13.28 -5.90 9.00
N SER A 60 11.97 -5.80 9.27
CA SER A 60 11.44 -5.12 10.45
C SER A 60 10.02 -5.59 10.76
N VAL A 61 9.69 -5.59 12.07
CA VAL A 61 8.34 -5.85 12.59
C VAL A 61 8.03 -4.75 13.61
N CYS A 62 7.00 -3.93 13.35
CA CYS A 62 6.70 -2.78 14.21
C CYS A 62 5.24 -2.32 14.11
N ALA A 63 4.78 -1.57 15.12
CA ALA A 63 3.52 -0.84 15.07
C ALA A 63 3.71 0.49 14.32
N HIS A 64 3.40 0.51 13.03
CA HIS A 64 3.56 1.69 12.18
C HIS A 64 2.32 2.59 12.22
N ARG A 65 2.52 3.90 12.47
CA ARG A 65 1.44 4.89 12.60
C ARG A 65 1.33 5.84 11.39
N GLY A 66 2.16 5.65 10.39
CA GLY A 66 2.24 6.49 9.19
C GLY A 66 1.51 5.93 7.96
N GLU A 67 0.74 4.85 8.07
CA GLU A 67 -0.13 4.37 6.99
C GLU A 67 -1.41 5.22 6.91
N GLU A 68 -2.27 4.95 5.95
CA GLU A 68 -3.56 5.62 5.81
C GLU A 68 -4.34 5.61 7.13
N PRO A 69 -5.11 6.69 7.46
CA PRO A 69 -5.80 6.81 8.74
C PRO A 69 -6.68 5.62 9.10
N ALA A 70 -7.37 5.02 8.10
CA ALA A 70 -8.20 3.84 8.32
C ALA A 70 -7.38 2.56 8.60
N ILE A 71 -6.10 2.52 8.23
CA ILE A 71 -5.19 1.39 8.47
C ILE A 71 -4.48 1.55 9.81
N SER A 72 -3.90 2.72 10.06
CA SER A 72 -3.11 3.01 11.28
C SER A 72 -3.97 3.18 12.53
N GLY A 73 -5.07 3.91 12.43
CA GLY A 73 -5.85 4.28 13.60
C GLY A 73 -4.98 4.85 14.72
N GLN A 74 -5.38 4.60 15.98
CA GLN A 74 -4.64 5.13 17.14
C GLN A 74 -3.51 4.20 17.62
N ARG A 75 -3.61 2.88 17.37
CA ARG A 75 -2.65 1.88 17.87
C ARG A 75 -1.60 1.48 16.84
N GLY A 76 -1.78 1.91 15.60
CA GLY A 76 -0.90 1.61 14.49
C GLY A 76 -1.29 0.34 13.71
N SER A 77 -0.71 0.23 12.53
CA SER A 77 -0.71 -0.95 11.69
C SER A 77 0.42 -1.89 12.13
N GLY A 78 0.12 -3.17 12.34
CA GLY A 78 1.12 -4.18 12.67
C GLY A 78 1.91 -4.55 11.42
N THR A 79 2.98 -3.81 11.15
CA THR A 79 3.68 -3.86 9.88
C THR A 79 4.83 -4.84 9.89
N VAL A 80 4.83 -5.75 8.90
CA VAL A 80 5.91 -6.68 8.59
C VAL A 80 6.57 -6.23 7.30
N PHE A 81 7.77 -5.68 7.38
CA PHE A 81 8.55 -5.26 6.22
C PHE A 81 9.37 -6.42 5.68
N PHE A 82 8.98 -6.94 4.53
CA PHE A 82 9.79 -7.94 3.83
C PHE A 82 11.03 -7.31 3.21
N GLY A 83 12.16 -8.01 3.36
CA GLY A 83 13.38 -7.69 2.64
C GLY A 83 13.31 -8.10 1.17
N ASN A 84 14.16 -7.49 0.36
CA ASN A 84 14.16 -7.67 -1.09
C ASN A 84 12.87 -7.16 -1.77
N CYS A 85 12.77 -7.30 -3.09
CA CYS A 85 11.58 -6.89 -3.83
C CYS A 85 11.58 -7.49 -5.24
N ASN A 86 10.42 -7.70 -5.83
CA ASN A 86 10.27 -8.09 -7.23
C ASN A 86 10.38 -6.89 -8.21
N MET A 87 10.62 -5.68 -7.71
CA MET A 87 10.89 -4.46 -8.48
C MET A 87 12.24 -3.84 -8.11
N ARG A 88 12.73 -2.88 -8.91
CA ARG A 88 13.99 -2.15 -8.67
C ARG A 88 13.81 -0.65 -8.90
N CYS A 89 12.87 -0.06 -8.15
CA CYS A 89 12.55 1.36 -8.27
C CYS A 89 13.79 2.21 -7.92
N VAL A 90 14.18 3.12 -8.82
CA VAL A 90 15.35 3.99 -8.63
C VAL A 90 15.13 5.04 -7.54
N TYR A 91 13.87 5.25 -7.14
CA TYR A 91 13.45 6.18 -6.08
C TYR A 91 12.84 5.46 -4.86
N CYS A 92 13.18 4.19 -4.65
CA CYS A 92 12.61 3.40 -3.56
C CYS A 92 12.95 4.03 -2.20
N GLN A 93 11.94 4.35 -1.40
CA GLN A 93 12.13 4.83 -0.03
C GLN A 93 12.69 3.73 0.87
N ASN A 94 12.27 2.48 0.64
CA ASN A 94 12.73 1.30 1.37
C ASN A 94 13.95 0.64 0.71
N TYR A 95 14.84 1.41 0.04
CA TYR A 95 15.95 0.83 -0.74
C TYR A 95 16.92 0.03 0.13
N GLN A 96 17.14 0.43 1.38
CA GLN A 96 18.02 -0.25 2.34
C GLN A 96 17.64 -1.74 2.48
N ILE A 97 16.36 -2.05 2.54
CA ILE A 97 15.86 -3.42 2.71
C ILE A 97 15.44 -4.09 1.40
N SER A 98 15.01 -3.32 0.40
CA SER A 98 14.47 -3.89 -0.85
C SER A 98 15.54 -4.17 -1.90
N GLN A 99 16.74 -3.55 -1.82
CA GLN A 99 17.77 -3.62 -2.86
C GLN A 99 19.16 -4.04 -2.36
N SER A 100 19.38 -4.06 -1.05
CA SER A 100 20.64 -4.53 -0.41
C SER A 100 20.57 -6.03 -0.09
N TRP A 101 20.24 -6.84 -1.08
CA TRP A 101 19.87 -8.25 -0.92
C TRP A 101 20.91 -9.14 -0.21
N ARG A 102 22.22 -8.80 -0.29
CA ARG A 102 23.27 -9.55 0.42
C ARG A 102 23.18 -9.34 1.93
N GLU A 103 22.94 -8.11 2.35
CA GLU A 103 22.81 -7.72 3.76
C GLU A 103 21.51 -8.27 4.35
N GLN A 104 20.46 -8.35 3.55
CA GLN A 104 19.17 -8.87 3.99
C GLN A 104 19.16 -10.38 4.26
N LYS A 105 20.15 -11.13 3.80
CA LYS A 105 20.23 -12.60 3.98
C LYS A 105 20.21 -13.02 5.46
N SER A 106 20.77 -12.21 6.36
CA SER A 106 20.76 -12.46 7.81
C SER A 106 19.37 -12.34 8.46
N ASN A 107 18.40 -11.73 7.76
CA ASN A 107 17.05 -11.52 8.24
C ASN A 107 16.09 -12.65 7.79
N GLU A 108 16.60 -13.76 7.30
CA GLU A 108 15.79 -14.94 7.02
C GLU A 108 15.26 -15.55 8.31
N ILE A 109 13.95 -15.83 8.33
CA ILE A 109 13.27 -16.51 9.44
C ILE A 109 12.40 -17.65 8.87
N ASP A 110 11.94 -18.57 9.71
CA ASP A 110 10.96 -19.56 9.29
C ASP A 110 9.51 -19.01 9.39
N CYS A 111 8.55 -19.76 8.85
CA CYS A 111 7.14 -19.33 8.87
C CYS A 111 6.54 -19.33 10.27
N LYS A 112 7.06 -20.16 11.21
CA LYS A 112 6.63 -20.17 12.61
C LYS A 112 7.05 -18.90 13.33
N ALA A 113 8.28 -18.46 13.11
CA ALA A 113 8.77 -17.18 13.63
C ALA A 113 7.97 -16.00 13.04
N LEU A 114 7.61 -16.06 11.73
CA LEU A 114 6.74 -15.05 11.13
C LEU A 114 5.34 -15.07 11.75
N ALA A 115 4.75 -16.25 12.01
CA ALA A 115 3.48 -16.39 12.71
C ALA A 115 3.54 -15.82 14.15
N ALA A 116 4.63 -16.10 14.90
CA ALA A 116 4.85 -15.54 16.23
C ALA A 116 4.93 -14.00 16.20
N ASN A 117 5.60 -13.43 15.18
CA ASN A 117 5.65 -11.97 14.99
C ASN A 117 4.25 -11.38 14.75
N MET A 118 3.38 -12.06 13.99
CA MET A 118 2.01 -11.62 13.77
C MET A 118 1.20 -11.59 15.08
N LEU A 119 1.34 -12.63 15.89
CA LEU A 119 0.68 -12.69 17.22
C LEU A 119 1.24 -11.61 18.15
N TYR A 120 2.54 -11.37 18.18
CA TYR A 120 3.16 -10.28 18.93
C TYR A 120 2.58 -8.90 18.52
N LEU A 121 2.44 -8.63 17.21
CA LEU A 121 1.81 -7.39 16.73
C LEU A 121 0.36 -7.25 17.20
N GLN A 122 -0.40 -8.36 17.22
CA GLN A 122 -1.77 -8.38 17.68
C GLN A 122 -1.88 -8.27 19.20
N ASP A 123 -1.15 -9.13 19.94
CA ASP A 123 -1.40 -9.38 21.36
C ASP A 123 -0.58 -8.48 22.28
N ASP A 124 0.64 -8.12 21.92
CA ASP A 124 1.51 -7.25 22.71
C ASP A 124 1.40 -5.80 22.28
N LEU A 125 1.55 -5.52 20.97
CA LEU A 125 1.49 -4.15 20.44
C LEU A 125 0.06 -3.67 20.18
N LYS A 126 -0.96 -4.56 20.24
CA LYS A 126 -2.37 -4.25 20.07
C LYS A 126 -2.70 -3.56 18.75
N CYS A 127 -1.96 -3.86 17.69
CA CYS A 127 -2.18 -3.30 16.38
C CYS A 127 -3.58 -3.62 15.82
N HIS A 128 -4.04 -2.79 14.87
CA HIS A 128 -5.38 -2.95 14.30
C HIS A 128 -5.48 -4.01 13.20
N ASN A 129 -4.36 -4.35 12.59
CA ASN A 129 -4.23 -5.29 11.46
C ASN A 129 -2.81 -5.85 11.40
N ILE A 130 -2.60 -6.86 10.54
CA ILE A 130 -1.26 -7.29 10.11
C ILE A 130 -1.06 -6.75 8.68
N ASN A 131 -0.06 -5.91 8.49
CA ASN A 131 0.23 -5.27 7.22
C ASN A 131 1.55 -5.81 6.64
N PHE A 132 1.45 -6.61 5.60
CA PHE A 132 2.59 -7.15 4.88
C PHE A 132 3.05 -6.19 3.79
N VAL A 133 4.21 -5.57 3.96
CA VAL A 133 4.78 -4.62 3.01
C VAL A 133 5.69 -5.32 2.00
N SER A 134 5.39 -5.12 0.71
CA SER A 134 6.06 -5.75 -0.44
C SER A 134 6.00 -7.28 -0.43
N PRO A 135 4.84 -7.92 -0.23
CA PRO A 135 4.72 -9.36 -0.03
C PRO A 135 4.77 -10.18 -1.32
N SER A 136 4.69 -9.57 -2.50
CA SER A 136 4.48 -10.23 -3.82
C SER A 136 5.39 -11.42 -4.09
N HIS A 137 6.63 -11.41 -3.59
CA HIS A 137 7.61 -12.46 -3.80
C HIS A 137 7.69 -13.48 -2.65
N PHE A 138 6.96 -13.22 -1.54
CA PHE A 138 6.85 -14.08 -0.37
C PHE A 138 5.40 -14.53 -0.07
N VAL A 139 4.50 -14.45 -1.05
CA VAL A 139 3.10 -14.90 -0.88
C VAL A 139 3.00 -16.33 -0.33
N PRO A 140 3.75 -17.34 -0.79
CA PRO A 140 3.67 -18.68 -0.21
C PRO A 140 3.98 -18.71 1.27
N GLN A 141 5.06 -18.04 1.69
CA GLN A 141 5.50 -17.98 3.08
C GLN A 141 4.56 -17.16 3.95
N MET A 142 4.01 -16.07 3.41
CA MET A 142 2.99 -15.26 4.08
C MET A 142 1.74 -16.10 4.37
N VAL A 143 1.23 -16.83 3.38
CA VAL A 143 0.01 -17.66 3.54
C VAL A 143 0.29 -18.83 4.50
N ARG A 144 1.47 -19.45 4.46
CA ARG A 144 1.90 -20.45 5.44
C ARG A 144 1.88 -19.89 6.86
N ALA A 145 2.47 -18.72 7.08
CA ALA A 145 2.50 -18.09 8.40
C ALA A 145 1.08 -17.73 8.90
N ILE A 146 0.19 -17.27 8.03
CA ILE A 146 -1.23 -17.04 8.38
C ILE A 146 -1.89 -18.35 8.77
N ALA A 147 -1.64 -19.46 8.04
CA ALA A 147 -2.20 -20.77 8.35
C ALA A 147 -1.71 -21.30 9.72
N GLU A 148 -0.47 -21.03 10.09
CA GLU A 148 0.06 -21.36 11.42
C GLU A 148 -0.49 -20.46 12.51
N ALA A 149 -0.62 -19.15 12.27
CA ALA A 149 -1.07 -18.18 13.28
C ALA A 149 -2.59 -18.25 13.57
N ALA A 150 -3.40 -18.57 12.57
CA ALA A 150 -4.86 -18.59 12.72
C ALA A 150 -5.36 -19.55 13.84
N PRO A 151 -4.93 -20.82 13.90
CA PRO A 151 -5.32 -21.70 15.00
C PRO A 151 -4.72 -21.28 16.37
N MET A 152 -3.68 -20.44 16.38
CA MET A 152 -3.06 -19.91 17.60
C MET A 152 -3.77 -18.65 18.11
N GLY A 153 -4.81 -18.16 17.42
CA GLY A 153 -5.65 -17.05 17.88
C GLY A 153 -5.48 -15.74 17.13
N LEU A 154 -4.81 -15.74 15.97
CA LEU A 154 -4.81 -14.56 15.09
C LEU A 154 -6.25 -14.25 14.66
N HIS A 155 -6.70 -12.98 14.85
CA HIS A 155 -8.09 -12.58 14.59
C HIS A 155 -8.27 -11.14 14.10
N ILE A 156 -7.18 -10.43 13.78
CA ILE A 156 -7.22 -9.09 13.17
C ILE A 156 -7.06 -9.16 11.65
N PRO A 157 -7.57 -8.16 10.89
CA PRO A 157 -7.51 -8.16 9.42
C PRO A 157 -6.09 -8.25 8.87
N ILE A 158 -5.95 -8.88 7.70
CA ILE A 158 -4.70 -8.94 6.94
C ILE A 158 -4.72 -7.88 5.84
N VAL A 159 -3.68 -7.04 5.81
CA VAL A 159 -3.43 -6.03 4.77
C VAL A 159 -2.32 -6.51 3.85
N TYR A 160 -2.57 -6.47 2.54
CA TYR A 160 -1.61 -6.79 1.49
C TYR A 160 -1.13 -5.50 0.81
N ASN A 161 0.00 -4.95 1.27
CA ASN A 161 0.58 -3.68 0.85
C ASN A 161 1.66 -3.92 -0.21
N THR A 162 1.31 -3.68 -1.48
CA THR A 162 2.12 -4.09 -2.62
C THR A 162 2.43 -2.95 -3.58
N GLY A 163 3.56 -3.06 -4.28
CA GLY A 163 3.89 -2.18 -5.41
C GLY A 163 3.02 -2.40 -6.65
N GLY A 164 2.02 -3.29 -6.58
CA GLY A 164 1.06 -3.57 -7.64
C GLY A 164 1.63 -4.37 -8.83
N TYR A 165 2.82 -4.98 -8.68
CA TYR A 165 3.42 -5.86 -9.69
C TYR A 165 3.22 -7.31 -9.27
N ASP A 166 1.96 -7.77 -9.37
CA ASP A 166 1.49 -9.05 -8.85
C ASP A 166 1.00 -9.99 -9.96
N SER A 167 1.11 -11.30 -9.73
CA SER A 167 0.60 -12.32 -10.63
C SER A 167 -0.89 -12.55 -10.36
N LEU A 168 -1.71 -12.49 -11.41
CA LEU A 168 -3.14 -12.74 -11.33
C LEU A 168 -3.45 -14.13 -10.74
N ASP A 169 -2.70 -15.17 -11.16
CA ASP A 169 -2.91 -16.54 -10.69
C ASP A 169 -2.55 -16.70 -9.21
N THR A 170 -1.56 -15.94 -8.72
CA THR A 170 -1.21 -15.89 -7.30
C THR A 170 -2.28 -15.16 -6.50
N LEU A 171 -2.77 -14.02 -6.99
CA LEU A 171 -3.83 -13.26 -6.33
C LEU A 171 -5.12 -14.06 -6.18
N LYS A 172 -5.50 -14.87 -7.18
CA LYS A 172 -6.68 -15.75 -7.08
C LYS A 172 -6.59 -16.74 -5.92
N GLN A 173 -5.38 -17.17 -5.53
CA GLN A 173 -5.19 -18.03 -4.35
C GLN A 173 -5.37 -17.28 -3.03
N LEU A 174 -5.33 -15.94 -3.06
CA LEU A 174 -5.50 -15.08 -1.89
C LEU A 174 -6.96 -14.72 -1.62
N ASP A 175 -7.91 -15.12 -2.47
CA ASP A 175 -9.34 -14.83 -2.30
C ASP A 175 -9.86 -15.37 -0.96
N GLY A 176 -10.38 -14.47 -0.12
CA GLY A 176 -10.81 -14.76 1.24
C GLY A 176 -9.68 -14.90 2.28
N ILE A 177 -8.39 -14.78 1.89
CA ILE A 177 -7.27 -14.74 2.85
C ILE A 177 -6.94 -13.30 3.21
N ILE A 178 -6.95 -12.40 2.24
CA ILE A 178 -6.66 -10.97 2.43
C ILE A 178 -7.96 -10.22 2.65
N ASP A 179 -7.99 -9.41 3.70
CA ASP A 179 -9.16 -8.57 4.01
C ASP A 179 -9.05 -7.19 3.36
N ILE A 180 -7.84 -6.62 3.32
CA ILE A 180 -7.59 -5.28 2.80
C ILE A 180 -6.45 -5.33 1.79
N TYR A 181 -6.73 -4.89 0.56
CA TYR A 181 -5.69 -4.70 -0.43
C TYR A 181 -5.26 -3.22 -0.48
N LEU A 182 -3.95 -3.01 -0.50
CA LEU A 182 -3.32 -1.68 -0.53
C LEU A 182 -2.26 -1.63 -1.67
N PRO A 183 -2.68 -1.77 -2.95
CA PRO A 183 -1.78 -1.72 -4.08
C PRO A 183 -1.41 -0.30 -4.48
N ASP A 184 -0.16 -0.12 -4.93
CA ASP A 184 0.23 1.07 -5.66
C ASP A 184 -0.17 0.97 -7.15
N ILE A 185 -0.67 2.06 -7.74
CA ILE A 185 -0.69 2.30 -9.17
C ILE A 185 0.40 3.34 -9.50
N ARG A 186 1.58 2.86 -9.92
CA ARG A 186 2.80 3.69 -10.01
C ARG A 186 3.00 4.37 -11.35
N TYR A 187 2.50 3.76 -12.43
CA TYR A 187 2.73 4.20 -13.81
C TYR A 187 1.55 3.89 -14.71
N ALA A 188 1.30 4.78 -15.64
CA ALA A 188 0.39 4.55 -16.76
C ALA A 188 1.13 4.06 -18.04
N ASP A 189 2.47 4.10 -18.04
CA ASP A 189 3.30 3.72 -19.20
C ASP A 189 4.32 2.62 -18.86
N ASN A 190 4.34 1.56 -19.69
CA ASN A 190 5.25 0.43 -19.52
C ASN A 190 6.73 0.78 -19.78
N LYS A 191 7.03 1.76 -20.63
CA LYS A 191 8.41 2.18 -20.90
C LYS A 191 9.00 2.88 -19.67
N THR A 192 8.22 3.74 -19.05
CA THR A 192 8.55 4.44 -17.81
C THR A 192 8.73 3.46 -16.65
N ALA A 193 7.81 2.51 -16.49
CA ALA A 193 7.91 1.44 -15.49
C ALA A 193 9.16 0.58 -15.66
N ARG A 194 9.46 0.18 -16.89
CA ARG A 194 10.69 -0.59 -17.21
C ARG A 194 11.95 0.21 -16.90
N LYS A 195 11.96 1.50 -17.28
CA LYS A 195 13.13 2.38 -17.10
C LYS A 195 13.43 2.68 -15.63
N TYR A 196 12.41 3.02 -14.84
CA TYR A 196 12.60 3.52 -13.47
C TYR A 196 12.34 2.50 -12.37
N SER A 197 11.68 1.38 -12.69
CA SER A 197 11.41 0.31 -11.71
C SER A 197 11.82 -1.08 -12.17
N GLN A 198 12.42 -1.20 -13.36
CA GLN A 198 12.75 -2.47 -14.00
C GLN A 198 11.55 -3.46 -14.01
N ALA A 199 10.34 -2.94 -14.16
CA ALA A 199 9.10 -3.73 -14.18
C ALA A 199 8.53 -3.78 -15.61
N PRO A 200 8.92 -4.78 -16.43
CA PRO A 200 8.34 -4.94 -17.77
C PRO A 200 6.85 -5.22 -17.68
N ASP A 201 6.09 -4.64 -18.61
CA ASP A 201 4.64 -4.82 -18.72
C ASP A 201 3.87 -4.54 -17.42
N TYR A 202 4.42 -3.60 -16.61
CA TYR A 202 3.85 -3.20 -15.32
C TYR A 202 2.38 -2.84 -15.40
N VAL A 203 2.00 -2.01 -16.38
CA VAL A 203 0.62 -1.52 -16.51
C VAL A 203 -0.36 -2.66 -16.74
N VAL A 204 0.04 -3.66 -17.55
CA VAL A 204 -0.80 -4.84 -17.82
C VAL A 204 -1.00 -5.65 -16.54
N HIS A 205 0.09 -5.97 -15.83
CA HIS A 205 0.03 -6.74 -14.59
C HIS A 205 -0.66 -5.98 -13.48
N ASN A 206 -0.35 -4.70 -13.32
CA ASN A 206 -0.92 -3.84 -12.28
C ASN A 206 -2.44 -3.70 -12.41
N ARG A 207 -2.91 -3.37 -13.61
CA ARG A 207 -4.35 -3.21 -13.86
C ARG A 207 -5.12 -4.50 -13.68
N ALA A 208 -4.59 -5.63 -14.15
CA ALA A 208 -5.18 -6.94 -13.92
C ALA A 208 -5.20 -7.31 -12.41
N ALA A 209 -4.13 -7.00 -11.69
CA ALA A 209 -4.03 -7.23 -10.26
C ALA A 209 -5.05 -6.40 -9.47
N ILE A 210 -5.15 -5.09 -9.73
CA ILE A 210 -6.09 -4.21 -9.04
C ILE A 210 -7.54 -4.62 -9.32
N LYS A 211 -7.89 -5.00 -10.56
CA LYS A 211 -9.23 -5.53 -10.88
C LYS A 211 -9.56 -6.79 -10.07
N GLU A 212 -8.61 -7.71 -9.95
CA GLU A 212 -8.81 -8.93 -9.17
C GLU A 212 -8.92 -8.63 -7.67
N MET A 213 -8.08 -7.74 -7.13
CA MET A 213 -8.16 -7.30 -5.74
C MET A 213 -9.53 -6.68 -5.45
N TYR A 214 -10.02 -5.80 -6.33
CA TYR A 214 -11.34 -5.18 -6.19
C TYR A 214 -12.48 -6.21 -6.26
N ARG A 215 -12.37 -7.19 -7.17
CA ARG A 215 -13.33 -8.31 -7.25
C ARG A 215 -13.44 -9.07 -5.93
N GLN A 216 -12.30 -9.27 -5.24
CA GLN A 216 -12.25 -10.07 -4.00
C GLN A 216 -12.82 -9.33 -2.80
N VAL A 217 -12.51 -8.05 -2.64
CA VAL A 217 -12.83 -7.31 -1.41
C VAL A 217 -13.82 -6.16 -1.59
N GLY A 218 -14.01 -5.64 -2.81
CA GLY A 218 -14.91 -4.52 -3.10
C GLY A 218 -14.42 -3.19 -2.54
N ASP A 219 -15.37 -2.27 -2.31
CA ASP A 219 -15.12 -0.97 -1.73
C ASP A 219 -14.69 -1.07 -0.26
N LEU A 220 -14.01 -0.02 0.24
CA LEU A 220 -13.55 0.05 1.61
C LEU A 220 -14.73 0.05 2.60
N VAL A 221 -14.70 -0.88 3.52
CA VAL A 221 -15.62 -0.98 4.66
C VAL A 221 -14.86 -0.68 5.94
N VAL A 222 -15.33 0.31 6.70
CA VAL A 222 -14.76 0.70 7.98
C VAL A 222 -15.71 0.39 9.13
N ASP A 223 -15.15 0.20 10.32
CA ASP A 223 -15.93 0.06 11.55
C ASP A 223 -16.44 1.44 12.05
N LYS A 224 -17.13 1.42 13.20
CA LYS A 224 -17.65 2.65 13.84
C LYS A 224 -16.58 3.66 14.27
N ASN A 225 -15.32 3.26 14.32
CA ASN A 225 -14.18 4.10 14.68
C ASN A 225 -13.41 4.57 13.44
N GLY A 226 -13.87 4.23 12.22
CA GLY A 226 -13.20 4.57 10.97
C GLY A 226 -12.07 3.62 10.60
N LEU A 227 -11.93 2.46 11.28
CA LEU A 227 -10.88 1.49 10.99
C LEU A 227 -11.31 0.52 9.90
N ALA A 228 -10.42 0.32 8.93
CA ALA A 228 -10.63 -0.60 7.82
C ALA A 228 -10.83 -2.03 8.31
N GLN A 229 -11.91 -2.66 7.83
CA GLN A 229 -12.21 -4.06 8.11
C GLN A 229 -12.04 -4.92 6.86
N ARG A 230 -12.34 -4.38 5.69
CA ARG A 230 -12.25 -5.04 4.39
C ARG A 230 -12.27 -3.99 3.27
N GLY A 231 -11.65 -4.29 2.15
CA GLY A 231 -11.80 -3.49 0.93
C GLY A 231 -10.51 -3.11 0.25
N LEU A 232 -10.64 -2.35 -0.84
CA LEU A 232 -9.54 -1.87 -1.65
C LEU A 232 -9.25 -0.40 -1.34
N ILE A 233 -7.97 -0.10 -1.12
CA ILE A 233 -7.42 1.27 -1.10
C ILE A 233 -6.31 1.32 -2.14
N VAL A 234 -6.46 2.08 -3.21
CA VAL A 234 -5.43 2.23 -4.24
C VAL A 234 -4.54 3.42 -3.93
N ARG A 235 -3.23 3.19 -3.85
CA ARG A 235 -2.25 4.25 -3.60
C ARG A 235 -1.66 4.76 -4.90
N HIS A 236 -1.50 6.07 -5.00
CA HIS A 236 -0.85 6.72 -6.12
C HIS A 236 0.18 7.75 -5.65
N LEU A 237 1.46 7.49 -5.95
CA LEU A 237 2.54 8.42 -5.68
C LEU A 237 2.73 9.36 -6.87
N ILE A 238 2.52 10.65 -6.67
CA ILE A 238 2.79 11.66 -7.69
C ILE A 238 4.31 11.74 -7.91
N LEU A 239 4.75 11.61 -9.16
CA LEU A 239 6.15 11.75 -9.54
C LEU A 239 6.38 13.07 -10.30
N PRO A 240 7.55 13.70 -10.13
CA PRO A 240 7.86 14.91 -10.86
C PRO A 240 7.87 14.69 -12.38
N ASN A 241 7.61 15.75 -13.13
CA ASN A 241 7.56 15.75 -14.60
C ASN A 241 6.50 14.80 -15.20
N GLY A 242 5.40 14.55 -14.48
CA GLY A 242 4.29 13.69 -14.92
C GLY A 242 4.67 12.23 -15.14
N LEU A 243 5.81 11.77 -14.60
CA LEU A 243 6.35 10.43 -14.88
C LEU A 243 5.47 9.27 -14.38
N ALA A 244 4.58 9.54 -13.43
CA ALA A 244 3.61 8.54 -12.96
C ALA A 244 2.47 8.30 -13.97
N GLY A 245 2.16 9.27 -14.86
CA GLY A 245 0.95 9.23 -15.69
C GLY A 245 -0.29 9.25 -14.78
N SER A 246 -0.36 10.27 -13.91
CA SER A 246 -1.40 10.33 -12.86
C SER A 246 -2.79 10.42 -13.45
N GLU A 247 -2.98 11.29 -14.48
CA GLU A 247 -4.27 11.47 -15.13
C GLU A 247 -4.78 10.16 -15.73
N GLU A 248 -3.98 9.50 -16.56
CA GLU A 248 -4.34 8.23 -17.22
C GLU A 248 -4.56 7.10 -16.22
N SER A 249 -3.86 7.11 -15.08
CA SER A 249 -4.06 6.14 -14.01
C SER A 249 -5.38 6.34 -13.29
N LEU A 250 -5.73 7.58 -12.97
CA LEU A 250 -6.99 7.93 -12.29
C LEU A 250 -8.20 7.74 -13.22
N GLU A 251 -8.09 8.12 -14.50
CA GLU A 251 -9.12 7.86 -15.50
C GLU A 251 -9.40 6.36 -15.65
N TRP A 252 -8.33 5.54 -15.65
CA TRP A 252 -8.50 4.10 -15.72
C TRP A 252 -9.20 3.54 -14.48
N ILE A 253 -8.86 4.00 -13.26
CA ILE A 253 -9.54 3.54 -12.03
C ILE A 253 -11.01 3.94 -12.06
N SER A 254 -11.32 5.21 -12.35
CA SER A 254 -12.68 5.71 -12.38
C SER A 254 -13.54 4.98 -13.43
N GLY A 255 -12.98 4.72 -14.62
CA GLY A 255 -13.72 4.12 -15.73
C GLY A 255 -13.84 2.59 -15.67
N GLU A 256 -12.81 1.90 -15.17
CA GLU A 256 -12.72 0.43 -15.23
C GLU A 256 -13.06 -0.27 -13.92
N LEU A 257 -13.03 0.46 -12.80
CA LEU A 257 -13.47 -0.04 -11.50
C LEU A 257 -14.69 0.74 -11.01
N SER A 258 -14.47 1.90 -10.42
CA SER A 258 -15.51 2.78 -9.93
C SER A 258 -14.93 4.13 -9.53
N PRO A 259 -15.64 5.26 -9.72
CA PRO A 259 -15.26 6.53 -9.11
C PRO A 259 -15.36 6.49 -7.57
N ALA A 260 -16.05 5.50 -7.00
CA ALA A 260 -16.17 5.31 -5.55
C ALA A 260 -14.99 4.56 -4.92
N VAL A 261 -14.03 4.07 -5.70
CA VAL A 261 -12.81 3.42 -5.16
C VAL A 261 -12.07 4.39 -4.24
N THR A 262 -11.67 3.88 -3.07
CA THR A 262 -10.90 4.67 -2.11
C THR A 262 -9.45 4.87 -2.60
N MET A 263 -9.06 6.13 -2.76
CA MET A 263 -7.73 6.52 -3.20
C MET A 263 -6.88 7.06 -2.06
N SER A 264 -5.59 6.72 -2.07
CA SER A 264 -4.58 7.41 -1.26
C SER A 264 -3.58 8.08 -2.20
N VAL A 265 -3.72 9.39 -2.39
CA VAL A 265 -2.86 10.16 -3.28
C VAL A 265 -1.73 10.81 -2.49
N MET A 266 -0.51 10.35 -2.77
CA MET A 266 0.68 10.67 -2.01
C MET A 266 1.52 11.73 -2.71
N SER A 267 1.85 12.80 -1.97
CA SER A 267 2.75 13.88 -2.39
C SER A 267 4.18 13.72 -1.84
N GLN A 268 4.41 12.69 -1.04
CA GLN A 268 5.66 12.46 -0.29
C GLN A 268 6.89 12.09 -1.13
N TYR A 269 6.82 12.25 -2.45
CA TYR A 269 7.96 11.93 -3.29
C TYR A 269 9.20 12.72 -2.86
N SER A 270 10.26 11.99 -2.57
CA SER A 270 11.61 12.52 -2.32
C SER A 270 12.61 11.76 -3.18
N PRO A 271 13.63 12.41 -3.74
CA PRO A 271 14.63 11.77 -4.60
C PRO A 271 15.58 10.86 -3.81
N GLN A 272 15.07 9.71 -3.36
CA GLN A 272 15.82 8.70 -2.61
C GLN A 272 16.61 7.77 -3.53
N HIS A 273 17.50 6.97 -2.96
CA HIS A 273 18.32 5.96 -3.60
C HIS A 273 19.07 6.52 -4.81
N ARG A 274 18.75 6.10 -6.05
CA ARG A 274 19.41 6.56 -7.29
C ARG A 274 18.72 7.74 -7.96
N ALA A 275 17.55 8.15 -7.47
CA ALA A 275 16.73 9.18 -8.10
C ALA A 275 17.43 10.54 -8.16
N HIS A 276 18.25 10.88 -7.15
CA HIS A 276 19.02 12.12 -7.13
C HIS A 276 20.02 12.27 -8.31
N LYS A 277 20.41 11.15 -8.95
CA LYS A 277 21.28 11.14 -10.13
C LYS A 277 20.53 11.22 -11.45
N ILE A 278 19.20 11.22 -11.44
CA ILE A 278 18.36 11.21 -12.64
C ILE A 278 17.66 12.56 -12.75
N PRO A 279 18.01 13.41 -13.74
CA PRO A 279 17.50 14.79 -13.82
C PRO A 279 15.97 14.91 -13.72
N LEU A 280 15.22 13.98 -14.32
CA LEU A 280 13.76 14.00 -14.25
C LEU A 280 13.17 13.58 -12.89
N LEU A 281 13.98 13.00 -12.01
CA LEU A 281 13.59 12.49 -10.69
C LEU A 281 14.37 13.16 -9.55
N SER A 282 15.25 14.14 -9.83
CA SER A 282 16.16 14.72 -8.85
C SER A 282 15.56 15.82 -7.98
N ARG A 283 14.29 16.13 -8.14
CA ARG A 283 13.56 17.14 -7.35
C ARG A 283 12.26 16.58 -6.79
N LYS A 284 11.74 17.19 -5.76
CA LYS A 284 10.36 16.98 -5.28
C LYS A 284 9.35 17.45 -6.32
N ILE A 285 8.10 17.06 -6.19
CA ILE A 285 7.00 17.57 -7.00
C ILE A 285 6.77 19.05 -6.72
N SER A 286 6.29 19.77 -7.73
CA SER A 286 5.86 21.17 -7.59
C SER A 286 4.41 21.27 -7.14
N VAL A 287 4.01 22.46 -6.67
CA VAL A 287 2.60 22.79 -6.36
C VAL A 287 1.72 22.53 -7.58
N ALA A 288 2.13 23.00 -8.76
CA ALA A 288 1.35 22.82 -9.99
C ALA A 288 1.17 21.35 -10.38
N GLU A 289 2.18 20.49 -10.17
CA GLU A 289 2.05 19.04 -10.41
C GLU A 289 1.05 18.41 -9.44
N TYR A 290 1.08 18.82 -8.18
CA TYR A 290 0.13 18.35 -7.18
C TYR A 290 -1.30 18.81 -7.48
N GLU A 291 -1.50 20.12 -7.69
CA GLU A 291 -2.81 20.71 -8.00
C GLU A 291 -3.41 20.13 -9.29
N GLY A 292 -2.57 19.85 -10.29
CA GLY A 292 -2.99 19.17 -11.52
C GLY A 292 -3.62 17.81 -11.23
N VAL A 293 -3.01 16.98 -10.37
CA VAL A 293 -3.55 15.67 -9.99
C VAL A 293 -4.82 15.80 -9.16
N VAL A 294 -4.87 16.75 -8.23
CA VAL A 294 -6.08 17.05 -7.43
C VAL A 294 -7.23 17.47 -8.36
N GLY A 295 -6.95 18.32 -9.36
CA GLY A 295 -7.94 18.72 -10.36
C GLY A 295 -8.51 17.54 -11.16
N VAL A 296 -7.70 16.53 -11.46
CA VAL A 296 -8.17 15.30 -12.12
C VAL A 296 -9.14 14.52 -11.24
N LEU A 297 -8.84 14.36 -9.94
CA LEU A 297 -9.73 13.69 -9.00
C LEU A 297 -11.12 14.34 -8.95
N PHE A 298 -11.17 15.67 -8.86
CA PHE A 298 -12.43 16.42 -8.89
C PHE A 298 -13.18 16.25 -10.21
N ARG A 299 -12.49 16.35 -11.34
CA ARG A 299 -13.09 16.15 -12.66
C ARG A 299 -13.71 14.77 -12.83
N LEU A 300 -13.11 13.74 -12.23
CA LEU A 300 -13.57 12.36 -12.27
C LEU A 300 -14.58 12.00 -11.17
N SER A 301 -14.96 12.97 -10.32
CA SER A 301 -15.84 12.76 -9.16
C SER A 301 -15.35 11.63 -8.23
N MET A 302 -14.03 11.52 -8.06
CA MET A 302 -13.41 10.57 -7.14
C MET A 302 -13.32 11.23 -5.75
N GLU A 303 -14.32 10.96 -4.90
CA GLU A 303 -14.50 11.68 -3.64
C GLU A 303 -14.09 10.86 -2.41
N ASN A 304 -13.70 9.60 -2.58
CA ASN A 304 -13.34 8.72 -1.47
C ASN A 304 -11.83 8.60 -1.33
N GLY A 305 -11.29 8.95 -0.17
CA GLY A 305 -9.89 8.71 0.15
C GLY A 305 -9.18 9.87 0.83
N TRP A 306 -7.87 9.89 0.65
CA TRP A 306 -6.98 10.85 1.32
C TRP A 306 -6.04 11.50 0.32
N LEU A 307 -5.84 12.80 0.53
CA LEU A 307 -4.80 13.60 -0.11
C LEU A 307 -3.73 13.90 0.92
N GLN A 308 -2.50 13.51 0.64
CA GLN A 308 -1.37 13.84 1.48
C GLN A 308 -0.92 15.27 1.20
N GLU A 309 -0.67 16.06 2.24
CA GLU A 309 -0.18 17.44 2.08
C GLU A 309 1.24 17.50 1.51
N LEU A 310 1.55 18.57 0.75
CA LEU A 310 2.87 18.76 0.12
C LEU A 310 4.03 18.81 1.12
N SER A 311 3.78 19.24 2.35
CA SER A 311 4.77 19.28 3.44
C SER A 311 5.23 17.90 3.91
N SER A 312 4.51 16.83 3.54
CA SER A 312 4.75 15.46 4.01
C SER A 312 6.02 14.80 3.46
N SER A 313 6.68 15.41 2.48
CA SER A 313 7.83 14.80 1.76
C SER A 313 9.06 14.50 2.63
N ASP A 314 9.16 15.06 3.82
CA ASP A 314 10.31 14.89 4.72
C ASP A 314 9.99 14.01 5.95
N THR A 315 8.73 13.69 6.17
CA THR A 315 8.24 13.08 7.41
C THR A 315 8.13 11.54 7.35
N TYR A 316 7.97 10.96 6.15
CA TYR A 316 7.67 9.54 5.98
C TYR A 316 8.84 8.71 5.44
N LEU A 317 10.09 9.13 5.69
CA LEU A 317 11.26 8.40 5.24
C LEU A 317 11.70 7.40 6.33
N PRO A 318 11.64 6.09 6.08
CA PRO A 318 12.16 5.11 7.01
C PRO A 318 13.69 5.08 6.99
N ASP A 319 14.29 4.81 8.14
CA ASP A 319 15.69 4.45 8.28
C ASP A 319 15.81 3.04 8.90
N PHE A 320 16.01 2.05 8.05
CA PHE A 320 16.14 0.65 8.46
C PHE A 320 17.52 0.28 9.01
N GLU A 321 18.48 1.22 9.05
CA GLU A 321 19.76 1.05 9.73
C GLU A 321 19.71 1.49 11.20
N ARG A 322 18.62 2.15 11.59
CA ARG A 322 18.36 2.55 12.98
C ARG A 322 18.02 1.34 13.85
N GLU A 323 18.60 1.26 15.05
CA GLU A 323 18.20 0.27 16.05
C GLU A 323 16.75 0.51 16.51
N GLY A 324 15.95 -0.54 16.54
CA GLY A 324 14.58 -0.53 17.02
C GLY A 324 13.56 -0.22 15.92
N HIS A 325 12.97 0.99 15.93
CA HIS A 325 11.90 1.35 15.02
C HIS A 325 12.42 2.14 13.81
N PRO A 326 12.10 1.75 12.56
CA PRO A 326 12.62 2.40 11.36
C PRO A 326 12.11 3.83 11.13
N PHE A 327 11.05 4.24 11.82
CA PHE A 327 10.50 5.60 11.75
C PHE A 327 10.75 6.33 13.06
N ASP A 328 10.84 7.66 13.02
CA ASP A 328 10.86 8.49 14.24
C ASP A 328 9.55 8.31 14.99
N THR A 329 9.65 7.91 16.25
CA THR A 329 8.51 7.44 17.06
C THR A 329 8.08 8.44 18.13
N ASP A 330 8.27 9.73 17.98
CA ASP A 330 7.60 10.64 18.89
C ASP A 330 6.08 10.62 18.60
N PRO A 331 5.25 10.00 19.48
CA PRO A 331 3.82 9.90 19.26
C PRO A 331 3.13 11.26 19.12
N LYS A 332 3.75 12.34 19.60
CA LYS A 332 3.22 13.71 19.50
C LYS A 332 3.51 14.32 18.12
N GLU A 333 4.71 14.10 17.58
CA GLU A 333 5.06 14.58 16.24
C GLU A 333 4.31 13.81 15.13
N VAL A 334 4.10 12.50 15.29
CA VAL A 334 3.34 11.70 14.32
C VAL A 334 1.86 12.11 14.27
N GLN A 335 1.27 12.53 15.38
CA GLN A 335 -0.13 13.01 15.39
C GLN A 335 -0.31 14.39 14.73
N GLU A 336 0.71 15.25 14.78
CA GLU A 336 0.68 16.57 14.11
C GLU A 336 1.01 16.49 12.62
N THR A 337 1.70 15.45 12.17
CA THR A 337 2.14 15.26 10.77
C THR A 337 1.23 14.37 9.93
N LEU A 338 0.26 13.68 10.51
CA LEU A 338 -0.82 12.98 9.78
C LEU A 338 -1.85 13.99 9.23
N SER A 339 -1.39 15.01 8.50
CA SER A 339 -2.26 15.93 7.78
C SER A 339 -2.63 15.33 6.42
N CYS A 340 -3.45 14.26 6.45
CA CYS A 340 -4.21 13.84 5.29
C CYS A 340 -5.55 14.58 5.31
N ARG A 341 -5.89 15.26 4.21
CA ARG A 341 -7.23 15.80 4.02
C ARG A 341 -8.14 14.71 3.48
N GLU A 342 -9.31 14.55 4.08
CA GLU A 342 -10.39 13.81 3.45
C GLU A 342 -10.88 14.62 2.24
N PHE A 343 -11.30 13.95 1.16
CA PHE A 343 -11.95 14.62 0.05
C PHE A 343 -13.23 15.31 0.55
N GLU A 344 -13.35 16.63 0.44
CA GLU A 344 -14.60 17.33 0.77
C GLU A 344 -15.65 16.99 -0.28
N GLY A 345 -16.76 16.40 0.15
CA GLY A 345 -17.87 15.96 -0.72
C GLY A 345 -18.47 14.62 -0.31
N VAL A 346 -17.81 13.87 0.57
CA VAL A 346 -18.24 12.53 1.00
C VAL A 346 -19.50 12.59 1.87
N PRO A 347 -20.51 11.75 1.60
CA PRO A 347 -21.69 11.60 2.45
C PRO A 347 -21.31 11.29 3.90
N HIS A 348 -22.08 11.83 4.85
CA HIS A 348 -21.86 11.83 6.30
C HIS A 348 -21.57 10.49 7.00
N SER A 349 -21.54 9.35 6.31
CA SER A 349 -21.27 8.03 6.88
C SER A 349 -19.82 7.78 7.30
N ILE A 350 -18.85 8.57 6.77
CA ILE A 350 -17.42 8.45 7.11
C ILE A 350 -16.95 9.62 8.01
N LYS A 351 -17.78 10.63 8.24
CA LYS A 351 -17.43 11.91 8.89
C LYS A 351 -17.29 11.90 10.41
N LYS A 352 -17.16 10.78 11.10
CA LYS A 352 -16.97 10.80 12.57
C LYS A 352 -15.75 10.03 13.01
N SER A 353 -14.57 10.63 12.78
CA SER A 353 -13.42 10.44 13.67
C SER A 353 -13.59 11.35 14.89
N PRO A 354 -13.25 10.92 16.12
CA PRO A 354 -13.41 11.77 17.29
C PRO A 354 -12.52 13.00 17.19
N LYS A 355 -13.10 14.15 17.54
CA LYS A 355 -12.42 15.43 17.64
C LYS A 355 -11.26 15.35 18.63
N ASN A 356 -10.05 15.27 18.12
CA ASN A 356 -8.87 15.78 18.80
C ASN A 356 -7.72 15.88 17.78
N GLY A 357 -7.41 17.12 17.39
CA GLY A 357 -6.21 17.48 16.62
C GLY A 357 -6.47 17.81 15.15
N GLY A 358 -6.83 19.04 14.88
CA GLY A 358 -6.40 19.89 13.78
C GLY A 358 -6.49 19.45 12.32
N LEU A 359 -7.66 19.07 11.82
CA LEU A 359 -7.95 19.11 10.39
C LEU A 359 -8.52 20.48 10.02
N ARG A 360 -7.77 21.31 9.32
CA ARG A 360 -8.31 22.55 8.73
C ARG A 360 -8.77 22.23 7.30
N GLY A 361 -10.08 22.29 7.08
CA GLY A 361 -10.67 22.25 5.74
C GLY A 361 -10.21 23.46 4.91
N LEU A 362 -9.92 23.25 3.64
CA LEU A 362 -9.81 24.33 2.65
C LEU A 362 -11.22 24.79 2.32
N ASN A 363 -11.64 25.94 2.86
CA ASN A 363 -12.73 26.72 2.29
C ASN A 363 -12.24 27.36 0.99
N ILE A 364 -12.58 26.79 -0.14
CA ILE A 364 -12.53 27.48 -1.42
C ILE A 364 -13.86 28.23 -1.51
N THR A 365 -13.88 29.50 -1.11
CA THR A 365 -14.99 30.40 -1.45
C THR A 365 -14.90 30.70 -2.93
N GLU A 366 -15.88 30.24 -3.70
CA GLU A 366 -16.13 30.77 -5.04
C GLU A 366 -16.43 32.27 -4.93
N ASP A 367 -15.54 33.10 -5.39
CA ASP A 367 -15.76 34.52 -5.56
C ASP A 367 -16.66 34.72 -6.80
N LYS A 368 -17.98 34.75 -6.58
CA LYS A 368 -18.96 35.16 -7.58
C LYS A 368 -19.04 36.68 -7.62
N SER A 369 -18.06 37.34 -8.18
CA SER A 369 -18.19 38.74 -8.61
C SER A 369 -18.55 38.80 -10.08
N SER A 370 -19.86 38.78 -10.36
CA SER A 370 -20.41 39.19 -11.66
C SER A 370 -20.30 40.71 -11.80
N PRO A 371 -19.82 41.25 -12.91
CA PRO A 371 -19.92 42.69 -13.12
C PRO A 371 -21.36 43.09 -13.45
N GLN A 372 -21.96 43.87 -12.61
CA GLN A 372 -23.19 44.61 -12.93
C GLN A 372 -22.91 45.64 -14.00
N THR A 373 -23.47 45.43 -15.18
CA THR A 373 -23.64 46.45 -16.20
C THR A 373 -24.68 47.48 -15.72
N GLY A 374 -24.21 48.65 -15.31
CA GLY A 374 -25.07 49.80 -15.06
C GLY A 374 -25.27 50.62 -16.32
N GLU A 375 -26.44 50.51 -16.93
CA GLU A 375 -26.93 51.54 -17.84
C GLU A 375 -27.13 52.84 -17.07
N ARG A 376 -26.57 53.94 -17.64
CA ARG A 376 -27.12 55.29 -17.41
C ARG A 376 -27.29 55.97 -18.76
N ALA A 377 -28.58 56.24 -19.01
CA ALA A 377 -28.99 57.23 -19.97
C ALA A 377 -28.57 58.66 -19.54
N GLN A 378 -28.01 59.39 -20.38
CA GLN A 378 -28.32 60.73 -20.93
C GLN A 378 -27.25 61.14 -21.93
#